data_15b4124109621dc734a535325f4ff229
#
_entry.id   15b4124109621dc734a535325f4ff229
#
_cell.length_a   1.000
_cell.length_b   1.000
_cell.length_c   1.000
_cell.angle_alpha   90.00
_cell.angle_beta   90.00
_cell.angle_gamma   90.00
#
_symmetry.space_group_name_H-M   'P 1'
#
loop_
_entity.id
_entity.type
_entity.pdbx_description
1 polymer ?
#
loop_
_entity_poly.entity_id
_entity_poly.type
_entity_poly.pdbx_seq_one_letter_code
_entity_poly.pdbx_strand_id
1 'polypeptide(L)'
;CALPIFTELDLPLSRLLAAMSWNPAAIAGVADRHGRPVAVGEPANLTVFDPAAEWTVVATAMASRSRNTPYAGRTLRGRVRHTVLDGTAVVVDGAATR
;
A
#
# COMPACT_ATOMS: atom_id res chain seq x y z
N CYS A 1 -0.32 -1.64 7.33
CA CYS A 1 -1.04 -0.50 8.00
C CYS A 1 -0.22 0.79 8.10
N ALA A 2 0.70 1.05 7.17
CA ALA A 2 1.50 2.28 7.19
C ALA A 2 0.66 3.52 6.85
N LEU A 3 -0.22 3.43 5.87
CA LEU A 3 -1.07 4.55 5.44
C LEU A 3 -1.89 5.17 6.57
N PRO A 4 -2.63 4.39 7.37
CA PRO A 4 -3.38 4.94 8.51
C PRO A 4 -2.48 5.62 9.55
N ILE A 5 -1.30 5.10 9.82
CA ILE A 5 -0.36 5.71 10.78
C ILE A 5 0.08 7.09 10.30
N PHE A 6 0.46 7.23 9.03
CA PHE A 6 0.86 8.52 8.46
C PHE A 6 -0.29 9.52 8.43
N THR A 7 -1.51 9.05 8.19
CA THR A 7 -2.72 9.91 8.22
C THR A 7 -3.00 10.41 9.63
N GLU A 8 -2.93 9.54 10.64
CA GLU A 8 -3.15 9.92 12.05
C GLU A 8 -2.08 10.89 12.56
N LEU A 9 -0.84 10.77 12.08
CA LEU A 9 0.27 11.66 12.46
C LEU A 9 0.35 12.93 11.61
N ASP A 10 -0.58 13.12 10.66
CA ASP A 10 -0.62 14.27 9.75
C ASP A 10 0.70 14.49 9.00
N LEU A 11 1.32 13.41 8.57
CA LEU A 11 2.56 13.45 7.80
C LEU A 11 2.29 13.65 6.30
N PRO A 12 3.17 14.39 5.58
CA PRO A 12 3.02 14.56 4.13
C PRO A 12 3.03 13.22 3.40
N LEU A 13 2.15 13.07 2.41
CA LEU A 13 2.06 11.84 1.60
C LEU A 13 3.37 11.50 0.91
N SER A 14 4.12 12.50 0.45
CA SER A 14 5.44 12.29 -0.16
C SER A 14 6.43 11.60 0.78
N ARG A 15 6.38 11.91 2.09
CA ARG A 15 7.21 11.22 3.09
C ARG A 15 6.82 9.76 3.27
N LEU A 16 5.52 9.46 3.25
CA LEU A 16 5.03 8.08 3.28
C LEU A 16 5.57 7.31 2.08
N LEU A 17 5.42 7.86 0.87
CA LEU A 17 5.87 7.20 -0.36
C LEU A 17 7.38 7.01 -0.37
N ALA A 18 8.15 7.98 0.07
CA ALA A 18 9.60 7.85 0.19
C ALA A 18 9.99 6.73 1.17
N ALA A 19 9.37 6.70 2.34
CA ALA A 19 9.69 5.73 3.40
C ALA A 19 9.25 4.30 3.06
N MET A 20 8.18 4.13 2.29
CA MET A 20 7.58 2.82 2.03
C MET A 20 7.91 2.27 0.64
N SER A 21 8.41 3.09 -0.27
CA SER A 21 8.65 2.69 -1.65
C SER A 21 10.05 3.08 -2.14
N TRP A 22 10.33 4.36 -2.27
CA TRP A 22 11.56 4.83 -2.93
C TRP A 22 12.82 4.46 -2.16
N ASN A 23 12.87 4.76 -0.86
CA ASN A 23 14.03 4.46 -0.03
C ASN A 23 14.27 2.95 0.13
N PRO A 24 13.25 2.13 0.45
CA PRO A 24 13.43 0.68 0.49
C PRO A 24 13.88 0.07 -0.83
N ALA A 25 13.37 0.55 -1.97
CA ALA A 25 13.79 0.07 -3.28
C ALA A 25 15.27 0.34 -3.55
N ALA A 26 15.76 1.53 -3.18
CA ALA A 26 17.18 1.87 -3.29
C ALA A 26 18.04 1.00 -2.38
N ILE A 27 17.63 0.80 -1.13
CA ILE A 27 18.36 -0.01 -0.15
C ILE A 27 18.42 -1.48 -0.60
N ALA A 28 17.33 -2.02 -1.13
CA ALA A 28 17.27 -3.40 -1.62
C ALA A 28 17.95 -3.60 -2.97
N GLY A 29 18.37 -2.55 -3.66
CA GLY A 29 19.00 -2.63 -4.97
C GLY A 29 18.03 -2.95 -6.12
N VAL A 30 16.74 -2.68 -5.96
CA VAL A 30 15.69 -2.96 -6.96
C VAL A 30 15.07 -1.69 -7.55
N ALA A 31 15.72 -0.55 -7.40
CA ALA A 31 15.23 0.74 -7.87
C ALA A 31 15.15 0.86 -9.40
N ASP A 32 15.73 -0.06 -10.14
CA ASP A 32 15.61 -0.16 -11.60
C ASP A 32 14.21 -0.66 -12.03
N ARG A 33 13.46 -1.30 -11.15
CA ARG A 33 12.12 -1.85 -11.44
C ARG A 33 11.03 -1.35 -10.50
N HIS A 34 11.37 -1.00 -9.27
CA HIS A 34 10.43 -0.62 -8.21
C HIS A 34 10.75 0.76 -7.64
N GLY A 35 9.74 1.43 -7.07
CA GLY A 35 9.90 2.77 -6.53
C GLY A 35 10.20 3.82 -7.59
N ARG A 36 9.77 3.61 -8.82
CA ARG A 36 10.02 4.48 -9.98
C ARG A 36 8.84 5.43 -10.21
N PRO A 37 9.07 6.55 -10.92
CA PRO A 37 7.99 7.46 -11.26
C PRO A 37 6.96 6.80 -12.19
N VAL A 38 5.71 7.26 -12.11
CA VAL A 38 4.64 6.87 -13.03
C VAL A 38 4.85 7.62 -14.35
N ALA A 39 5.43 6.95 -15.34
CA ALA A 39 5.79 7.52 -16.61
C ALA A 39 5.70 6.50 -17.74
N VAL A 40 5.57 6.98 -18.97
CA VAL A 40 5.57 6.13 -20.16
C VAL A 40 6.91 5.40 -20.27
N GLY A 41 6.87 4.09 -20.55
CA GLY A 41 8.05 3.25 -20.69
C GLY A 41 8.54 2.63 -19.38
N GLU A 42 7.97 3.02 -18.25
CA GLU A 42 8.31 2.43 -16.93
C GLU A 42 7.59 1.09 -16.72
N PRO A 43 8.18 0.16 -15.93
CA PRO A 43 7.50 -1.08 -15.54
C PRO A 43 6.17 -0.80 -14.84
N ALA A 44 5.14 -1.58 -15.14
CA ALA A 44 3.83 -1.42 -14.53
C ALA A 44 3.79 -2.09 -13.15
N ASN A 45 4.45 -1.47 -12.18
CA ASN A 45 4.43 -1.81 -10.76
C ASN A 45 3.79 -0.64 -10.01
N LEU A 46 2.48 -0.71 -9.81
CA LEU A 46 1.67 0.43 -9.36
C LEU A 46 0.79 0.04 -8.19
N THR A 47 0.59 1.00 -7.30
CA THR A 47 -0.42 0.90 -6.23
C THR A 47 -1.36 2.11 -6.33
N VAL A 48 -2.65 1.82 -6.38
CA VAL A 48 -3.71 2.83 -6.32
C VAL A 48 -4.34 2.75 -4.94
N PHE A 49 -4.33 3.86 -4.21
CA PHE A 49 -4.89 3.92 -2.88
C PHE A 49 -5.66 5.22 -2.67
N ASP A 50 -6.61 5.19 -1.73
CA ASP A 50 -7.36 6.36 -1.29
C ASP A 50 -6.93 6.68 0.15
N PRO A 51 -6.22 7.81 0.38
CA PRO A 51 -5.74 8.17 1.72
C PRO A 51 -6.86 8.61 2.67
N ALA A 52 -8.03 8.96 2.15
CA ALA A 52 -9.18 9.44 2.93
C ALA A 52 -10.24 8.37 3.18
N ALA A 53 -10.19 7.22 2.50
CA ALA A 53 -11.18 6.15 2.66
C ALA A 53 -11.14 5.59 4.08
N GLU A 54 -12.29 5.60 4.76
CA GLU A 54 -12.44 4.98 6.08
C GLU A 54 -12.81 3.51 5.96
N TRP A 55 -12.24 2.69 6.83
CA TRP A 55 -12.55 1.27 6.91
C TRP A 55 -12.27 0.74 8.30
N THR A 56 -13.01 -0.29 8.69
CA THR A 56 -12.84 -0.95 9.99
C THR A 56 -12.01 -2.21 9.82
N VAL A 57 -11.00 -2.38 10.66
CA VAL A 57 -10.13 -3.56 10.64
C VAL A 57 -10.87 -4.75 11.19
N VAL A 58 -11.06 -5.77 10.36
CA VAL A 58 -11.66 -7.05 10.74
C VAL A 58 -10.57 -8.13 10.61
N ALA A 59 -10.11 -8.66 11.73
CA ALA A 59 -9.00 -9.60 11.75
C ALA A 59 -9.25 -10.84 10.88
N THR A 60 -10.47 -11.36 10.88
CA THR A 60 -10.85 -12.54 10.08
C THR A 60 -10.93 -12.28 8.58
N ALA A 61 -11.01 -11.02 8.17
CA ALA A 61 -11.05 -10.62 6.75
C ALA A 61 -9.66 -10.32 6.17
N MET A 62 -8.61 -10.41 6.97
CA MET A 62 -7.24 -10.18 6.52
C MET A 62 -6.78 -11.29 5.57
N ALA A 63 -6.01 -10.91 4.55
CA ALA A 63 -5.40 -11.86 3.61
C ALA A 63 -4.29 -12.70 4.26
N SER A 64 -3.67 -12.23 5.32
CA SER A 64 -2.67 -12.96 6.08
C SER A 64 -3.27 -14.15 6.81
N ARG A 65 -2.50 -15.22 6.95
CA ARG A 65 -2.86 -16.35 7.83
C ARG A 65 -2.89 -15.96 9.29
N SER A 66 -2.03 -15.01 9.69
CA SER A 66 -2.06 -14.45 11.04
C SER A 66 -3.25 -13.52 11.20
N ARG A 67 -3.98 -13.68 12.29
CA ARG A 67 -5.11 -12.79 12.67
C ARG A 67 -4.73 -11.85 13.81
N ASN A 68 -3.46 -11.88 14.23
CA ASN A 68 -2.95 -11.04 15.31
C ASN A 68 -2.67 -9.63 14.79
N THR A 69 -3.55 -8.70 15.09
CA THR A 69 -3.39 -7.29 14.77
C THR A 69 -3.83 -6.41 15.94
N PRO A 70 -3.01 -5.40 16.32
CA PRO A 70 -3.39 -4.44 17.37
C PRO A 70 -4.50 -3.49 16.92
N TYR A 71 -4.84 -3.47 15.62
CA TYR A 71 -5.82 -2.54 15.05
C TYR A 71 -7.22 -3.15 14.91
N ALA A 72 -7.43 -4.41 15.32
CA ALA A 72 -8.73 -5.08 15.20
C ALA A 72 -9.85 -4.24 15.83
N GLY A 73 -10.93 -4.03 15.10
CA GLY A 73 -12.07 -3.23 15.51
C GLY A 73 -11.90 -1.71 15.38
N ARG A 74 -10.70 -1.22 15.04
CA ARG A 74 -10.47 0.21 14.81
C ARG A 74 -10.93 0.63 13.42
N THR A 75 -11.50 1.83 13.32
CA THR A 75 -11.74 2.50 12.05
C THR A 75 -10.51 3.32 11.68
N LEU A 76 -9.93 3.02 10.53
CA LEU A 76 -8.72 3.66 10.03
C LEU A 76 -9.00 4.40 8.73
N ARG A 77 -8.16 5.39 8.41
CA ARG A 77 -8.16 6.08 7.12
C ARG A 77 -6.99 5.60 6.26
N GLY A 78 -7.25 5.47 4.98
CA GLY A 78 -6.27 5.04 4.00
C GLY A 78 -6.45 3.58 3.62
N ARG A 79 -6.82 3.35 2.36
CA ARG A 79 -7.07 2.01 1.83
C ARG A 79 -6.46 1.85 0.46
N VAL A 80 -5.77 0.72 0.26
CA VAL A 80 -5.32 0.30 -1.07
C VAL A 80 -6.52 -0.21 -1.86
N ARG A 81 -6.69 0.30 -3.07
CA ARG A 81 -7.77 -0.09 -3.98
C ARG A 81 -7.29 -1.13 -4.98
N HIS A 82 -6.16 -0.85 -5.62
CA HIS A 82 -5.62 -1.73 -6.66
C HIS A 82 -4.11 -1.83 -6.52
N THR A 83 -3.57 -2.99 -6.84
CA THR A 83 -2.13 -3.20 -6.98
C THR A 83 -1.85 -3.94 -8.28
N VAL A 84 -0.89 -3.44 -9.05
CA VAL A 84 -0.44 -4.04 -10.30
C VAL A 84 1.03 -4.41 -10.14
N LEU A 85 1.37 -5.65 -10.46
CA LEU A 85 2.74 -6.17 -10.45
C LEU A 85 3.08 -6.68 -11.84
N ASP A 86 4.11 -6.09 -12.45
CA ASP A 86 4.56 -6.41 -13.81
C ASP A 86 3.37 -6.46 -14.82
N GLY A 87 2.47 -5.50 -14.74
CA GLY A 87 1.29 -5.40 -15.60
C GLY A 87 0.11 -6.30 -15.21
N THR A 88 0.24 -7.12 -14.19
CA THR A 88 -0.84 -8.00 -13.72
C THR A 88 -1.50 -7.42 -12.47
N ALA A 89 -2.81 -7.26 -12.49
CA ALA A 89 -3.56 -6.83 -11.31
C ALA A 89 -3.59 -7.94 -10.26
N VAL A 90 -2.97 -7.71 -9.12
CA VAL A 90 -2.89 -8.66 -8.00
C VAL A 90 -3.80 -8.28 -6.84
N VAL A 91 -4.26 -7.03 -6.81
CA VAL A 91 -5.32 -6.55 -5.91
C VAL A 91 -6.29 -5.73 -6.74
N VAL A 92 -7.57 -6.03 -6.64
CA VAL A 92 -8.66 -5.32 -7.32
C VAL A 92 -9.73 -4.99 -6.30
N ASP A 93 -10.11 -3.71 -6.20
CA ASP A 93 -11.09 -3.20 -5.22
C ASP A 93 -10.80 -3.65 -3.78
N GLY A 94 -9.51 -3.67 -3.42
CA GLY A 94 -9.05 -4.04 -2.08
C GLY A 94 -9.02 -5.55 -1.81
N ALA A 95 -9.34 -6.39 -2.78
CA ALA A 95 -9.31 -7.84 -2.65
C ALA A 95 -8.15 -8.43 -3.48
N ALA A 96 -7.39 -9.35 -2.88
CA ALA A 96 -6.36 -10.08 -3.59
C ALA A 96 -6.97 -11.01 -4.65
N THR A 97 -6.35 -11.07 -5.83
CA THR A 97 -6.80 -11.90 -6.94
C THR A 97 -6.21 -13.33 -6.90
N ARG A 98 -5.37 -13.58 -5.94
CA ARG A 98 -4.72 -14.88 -5.71
C ARG A 98 -4.96 -15.35 -4.29
#